data_6b7dc77160b87cab69c1dd7e107194ee
#
_entry.id   6b7dc77160b87cab69c1dd7e107194ee
#
_cell.length_a   1.000
_cell.length_b   1.000
_cell.length_c   1.000
_cell.angle_alpha   90.00
_cell.angle_beta   90.00
_cell.angle_gamma   90.00
#
_symmetry.space_group_name_H-M   'P 1'
#
loop_
_entity.id
_entity.type
_entity.pdbx_description
1 polymer ?
#
loop_
_entity_poly.entity_id
_entity_poly.type
_entity_poly.pdbx_seq_one_letter_code
_entity_poly.pdbx_strand_id
1 'polypeptide(L)'
;MKSGLTSKTVERLLLDAGAIYRNWDPENPDYTDPIGATRGGSSFSVEKEDREIEVDGVRGPTMGMKRTIRHVASLETTLMEFTEQLFVDLTQGTAEELTGSDFIEVTPSNNITMESYVDNLTLVADIMNQDVPVAIMLKNALIEGEWDIETNDEDEGLISVTFMSHYDSGDVSNVPYRIFIPQAIEAV
;
A
#
# COMPACT_ATOMS: atom_id res chain seq x y z
N MET A 1 2.58 -4.94 37.82
CA MET A 1 2.34 -5.32 36.40
C MET A 1 3.53 -4.82 35.60
N LYS A 2 4.20 -5.67 34.82
CA LYS A 2 5.30 -5.22 33.95
C LYS A 2 4.66 -4.62 32.70
N SER A 3 4.82 -3.30 32.47
CA SER A 3 4.43 -2.66 31.21
C SER A 3 5.62 -2.76 30.25
N GLY A 4 5.37 -2.89 28.95
CA GLY A 4 6.41 -2.81 27.92
C GLY A 4 6.91 -1.39 27.65
N LEU A 5 6.50 -0.40 28.45
CA LEU A 5 6.90 0.99 28.28
C LEU A 5 8.35 1.23 28.64
N THR A 6 9.06 1.91 27.78
CA THR A 6 10.44 2.38 27.95
C THR A 6 10.47 3.91 27.79
N SER A 7 11.58 4.55 28.18
CA SER A 7 11.74 6.00 27.97
C SER A 7 11.68 6.41 26.49
N LYS A 8 11.98 5.48 25.58
CA LYS A 8 11.95 5.68 24.12
C LYS A 8 10.60 5.29 23.47
N THR A 9 9.64 4.73 24.24
CA THR A 9 8.36 4.29 23.67
C THR A 9 7.63 5.44 23.00
N VAL A 10 7.62 6.63 23.61
CA VAL A 10 6.93 7.81 23.09
C VAL A 10 7.50 8.26 21.73
N GLU A 11 8.81 8.11 21.51
CA GLU A 11 9.51 8.47 20.27
C GLU A 11 9.33 7.44 19.13
N ARG A 12 8.62 6.33 19.42
CA ARG A 12 8.44 5.19 18.50
C ARG A 12 6.98 4.86 18.24
N LEU A 13 6.06 5.67 18.77
CA LEU A 13 4.63 5.48 18.54
C LEU A 13 4.24 6.05 17.17
N LEU A 14 3.65 5.21 16.35
CA LEU A 14 2.96 5.64 15.15
C LEU A 14 1.63 6.26 15.58
N LEU A 15 1.40 7.54 15.25
CA LEU A 15 0.29 8.30 15.82
C LEU A 15 -0.82 8.63 14.83
N ASP A 16 -0.53 8.56 13.54
CA ASP A 16 -1.44 9.09 12.54
C ASP A 16 -2.01 7.98 11.65
N ALA A 17 -3.18 8.27 11.06
CA ALA A 17 -3.78 7.41 10.04
C ALA A 17 -2.92 7.34 8.76
N GLY A 18 -2.05 8.31 8.57
CA GLY A 18 -1.21 8.46 7.40
C GLY A 18 -1.98 8.96 6.17
N ALA A 19 -1.22 9.30 5.14
CA ALA A 19 -1.74 9.60 3.81
C ALA A 19 -1.02 8.74 2.77
N ILE A 20 -1.69 8.49 1.65
CA ILE A 20 -1.15 7.63 0.60
C ILE A 20 -0.84 8.50 -0.60
N TYR A 21 0.39 8.38 -1.12
CA TYR A 21 0.92 9.18 -2.23
C TYR A 21 1.31 8.29 -3.39
N ARG A 22 1.10 8.79 -4.61
CA ARG A 22 1.65 8.22 -5.84
C ARG A 22 3.07 8.75 -6.04
N ASN A 23 3.92 7.92 -6.64
CA ASN A 23 5.25 8.33 -7.11
C ASN A 23 6.13 9.02 -6.06
N TRP A 24 5.91 8.69 -4.78
CA TRP A 24 6.69 9.24 -3.68
C TRP A 24 8.16 8.77 -3.75
N ASP A 25 9.10 9.71 -3.54
CA ASP A 25 10.54 9.46 -3.59
C ASP A 25 11.17 9.71 -2.21
N PRO A 26 11.85 8.71 -1.63
CA PRO A 26 12.52 8.86 -0.34
C PRO A 26 13.71 9.84 -0.37
N GLU A 27 14.32 10.09 -1.53
CA GLU A 27 15.44 11.03 -1.67
C GLU A 27 14.95 12.48 -1.81
N ASN A 28 13.79 12.67 -2.43
CA ASN A 28 13.14 13.97 -2.59
C ASN A 28 11.65 13.85 -2.24
N PRO A 29 11.29 13.77 -0.95
CA PRO A 29 9.92 13.55 -0.55
C PRO A 29 8.98 14.63 -1.07
N ASP A 30 8.01 14.23 -1.88
CA ASP A 30 6.94 15.07 -2.41
C ASP A 30 5.60 14.58 -1.87
N TYR A 31 4.83 15.51 -1.33
CA TYR A 31 3.52 15.25 -0.72
C TYR A 31 2.39 15.94 -1.49
N THR A 32 2.60 16.25 -2.76
CA THR A 32 1.65 17.01 -3.59
C THR A 32 0.67 16.14 -4.36
N ASP A 33 0.91 14.83 -4.48
CA ASP A 33 0.09 13.88 -5.23
C ASP A 33 -0.52 12.78 -4.32
N PRO A 34 -1.43 13.12 -3.38
CA PRO A 34 -2.14 12.13 -2.60
C PRO A 34 -3.20 11.43 -3.46
N ILE A 35 -3.48 10.16 -3.17
CA ILE A 35 -4.55 9.42 -3.86
C ILE A 35 -5.96 9.91 -3.49
N GLY A 36 -6.08 10.70 -2.43
CA GLY A 36 -7.30 11.26 -1.89
C GLY A 36 -7.37 11.17 -0.35
N ALA A 37 -8.34 11.84 0.25
CA ALA A 37 -8.60 11.76 1.67
C ALA A 37 -9.11 10.38 2.07
N THR A 38 -8.61 9.85 3.19
CA THR A 38 -8.96 8.54 3.71
C THR A 38 -9.81 8.65 4.99
N ARG A 39 -10.63 7.63 5.27
CA ARG A 39 -11.41 7.51 6.52
C ARG A 39 -11.14 6.16 7.18
N GLY A 40 -10.95 6.17 8.50
CA GLY A 40 -10.76 4.94 9.28
C GLY A 40 -9.33 4.41 9.28
N GLY A 41 -8.39 5.11 8.63
CA GLY A 41 -7.01 4.70 8.51
C GLY A 41 -6.76 3.74 7.35
N SER A 42 -5.51 3.27 7.25
CA SER A 42 -5.06 2.32 6.22
C SER A 42 -4.40 1.11 6.86
N SER A 43 -4.53 -0.06 6.25
CA SER A 43 -3.97 -1.31 6.73
C SER A 43 -2.96 -1.86 5.73
N PHE A 44 -1.70 -1.96 6.15
CA PHE A 44 -0.67 -2.63 5.36
C PHE A 44 -0.45 -4.05 5.89
N SER A 45 -0.45 -5.02 4.99
CA SER A 45 -0.20 -6.42 5.32
C SER A 45 0.75 -7.08 4.33
N VAL A 46 1.47 -8.10 4.81
CA VAL A 46 2.36 -8.92 3.99
C VAL A 46 2.04 -10.37 4.24
N GLU A 47 1.55 -11.05 3.21
CA GLU A 47 1.41 -12.50 3.19
C GLU A 47 2.71 -13.12 2.70
N LYS A 48 3.23 -14.07 3.50
CA LYS A 48 4.45 -14.79 3.18
C LYS A 48 4.21 -16.28 3.26
N GLU A 49 4.49 -17.00 2.18
CA GLU A 49 4.45 -18.44 2.14
C GLU A 49 5.86 -19.02 2.05
N ASP A 50 6.19 -19.89 3.01
CA ASP A 50 7.48 -20.56 3.10
C ASP A 50 7.31 -22.06 2.88
N ARG A 51 8.20 -22.65 2.10
CA ARG A 51 8.35 -24.09 1.93
C ARG A 51 9.52 -24.59 2.75
N GLU A 52 9.32 -25.66 3.49
CA GLU A 52 10.38 -26.39 4.15
C GLU A 52 11.00 -27.44 3.19
N ILE A 53 12.32 -27.53 3.21
CA ILE A 53 13.06 -28.56 2.48
C ILE A 53 13.23 -29.76 3.42
N GLU A 54 12.56 -30.84 3.10
CA GLU A 54 12.65 -32.08 3.87
C GLU A 54 13.91 -32.87 3.47
N VAL A 55 14.61 -33.41 4.47
CA VAL A 55 15.81 -34.24 4.27
C VAL A 55 15.63 -35.51 5.05
N ASP A 56 15.87 -36.66 4.40
CA ASP A 56 15.75 -37.97 5.02
C ASP A 56 16.65 -38.09 6.26
N GLY A 57 16.06 -38.64 7.34
CA GLY A 57 16.76 -38.83 8.62
C GLY A 57 16.69 -37.62 9.58
N VAL A 58 16.13 -36.50 9.16
CA VAL A 58 15.88 -35.34 10.00
C VAL A 58 14.47 -35.44 10.61
N ARG A 59 14.35 -35.24 11.94
CA ARG A 59 13.08 -35.46 12.67
C ARG A 59 12.28 -34.20 12.93
N GLY A 60 12.57 -33.08 12.24
CA GLY A 60 11.84 -31.81 12.44
C GLY A 60 12.45 -30.66 11.68
N PRO A 61 11.85 -29.46 11.83
CA PRO A 61 12.30 -28.25 11.14
C PRO A 61 13.76 -27.95 11.41
N THR A 62 14.52 -27.71 10.34
CA THR A 62 15.97 -27.46 10.43
C THR A 62 16.27 -26.03 10.02
N MET A 63 17.10 -25.34 10.81
CA MET A 63 17.56 -23.99 10.52
C MET A 63 18.25 -23.91 9.15
N GLY A 64 17.83 -22.96 8.30
CA GLY A 64 18.34 -22.78 6.96
C GLY A 64 17.65 -23.64 5.88
N MET A 65 16.73 -24.55 6.27
CA MET A 65 15.97 -25.41 5.35
C MET A 65 14.60 -24.86 4.97
N LYS A 66 14.35 -23.57 5.20
CA LYS A 66 13.16 -22.88 4.72
C LYS A 66 13.46 -22.01 3.52
N ARG A 67 12.56 -22.03 2.55
CA ARG A 67 12.62 -21.19 1.36
C ARG A 67 11.30 -20.48 1.17
N THR A 68 11.33 -19.17 1.09
CA THR A 68 10.15 -18.38 0.74
C THR A 68 9.80 -18.62 -0.72
N ILE A 69 8.55 -18.94 -0.98
CA ILE A 69 7.99 -19.22 -2.32
C ILE A 69 7.00 -18.16 -2.77
N ARG A 70 6.46 -17.37 -1.85
CA ARG A 70 5.52 -16.29 -2.16
C ARG A 70 5.65 -15.14 -1.17
N HIS A 71 5.64 -13.92 -1.70
CA HIS A 71 5.45 -12.68 -0.95
C HIS A 71 4.39 -11.85 -1.66
N VAL A 72 3.37 -11.43 -0.93
CA VAL A 72 2.34 -10.50 -1.43
C VAL A 72 2.18 -9.42 -0.38
N ALA A 73 2.41 -8.18 -0.76
CA ALA A 73 2.13 -7.04 0.10
C ALA A 73 0.85 -6.35 -0.40
N SER A 74 -0.02 -5.99 0.53
CA SER A 74 -1.27 -5.29 0.24
C SER A 74 -1.45 -4.09 1.17
N LEU A 75 -2.15 -3.09 0.65
CA LEU A 75 -2.54 -1.88 1.33
C LEU A 75 -4.04 -1.68 1.14
N GLU A 76 -4.80 -1.82 2.23
CA GLU A 76 -6.23 -1.58 2.26
C GLU A 76 -6.51 -0.19 2.80
N THR A 77 -7.44 0.52 2.17
CA THR A 77 -7.85 1.86 2.61
C THR A 77 -9.27 2.17 2.15
N THR A 78 -9.90 3.11 2.85
CA THR A 78 -11.20 3.65 2.46
C THR A 78 -11.04 5.11 2.10
N LEU A 79 -11.38 5.45 0.85
CA LEU A 79 -11.26 6.79 0.29
C LEU A 79 -12.60 7.53 0.37
N MET A 80 -12.52 8.85 0.57
CA MET A 80 -13.67 9.77 0.61
C MET A 80 -13.76 10.64 -0.65
N GLU A 81 -12.70 10.69 -1.44
CA GLU A 81 -12.63 11.53 -2.63
C GLU A 81 -12.84 10.71 -3.90
N PHE A 82 -13.68 11.27 -4.78
CA PHE A 82 -14.02 10.71 -6.08
C PHE A 82 -13.22 11.46 -7.15
N THR A 83 -12.12 10.89 -7.60
CA THR A 83 -11.26 11.47 -8.65
C THR A 83 -11.33 10.63 -9.92
N GLU A 84 -11.15 11.29 -11.08
CA GLU A 84 -11.07 10.61 -12.38
C GLU A 84 -10.02 9.50 -12.36
N GLN A 85 -8.82 9.83 -11.87
CA GLN A 85 -7.71 8.89 -11.81
C GLN A 85 -8.01 7.66 -10.93
N LEU A 86 -8.72 7.85 -9.82
CA LEU A 86 -9.13 6.73 -8.98
C LEU A 86 -10.05 5.77 -9.73
N PHE A 87 -11.03 6.29 -10.49
CA PHE A 87 -11.92 5.44 -11.29
C PHE A 87 -11.22 4.75 -12.46
N VAL A 88 -10.23 5.39 -13.07
CA VAL A 88 -9.38 4.75 -14.07
C VAL A 88 -8.61 3.58 -13.44
N ASP A 89 -8.02 3.76 -12.26
CA ASP A 89 -7.30 2.70 -11.56
C ASP A 89 -8.22 1.56 -11.10
N LEU A 90 -9.43 1.90 -10.59
CA LEU A 90 -10.43 0.91 -10.15
C LEU A 90 -10.90 0.01 -11.31
N THR A 91 -11.06 0.58 -12.48
CA THR A 91 -11.61 -0.10 -13.65
C THR A 91 -10.55 -0.56 -14.64
N GLN A 92 -9.26 -0.21 -14.39
CA GLN A 92 -8.14 -0.39 -15.32
C GLN A 92 -8.46 0.13 -16.73
N GLY A 93 -9.30 1.16 -16.78
CA GLY A 93 -9.92 1.69 -17.98
C GLY A 93 -9.28 2.96 -18.50
N THR A 94 -10.06 3.69 -19.26
CA THR A 94 -9.71 5.01 -19.80
C THR A 94 -10.79 6.01 -19.48
N ALA A 95 -10.41 7.28 -19.32
CA ALA A 95 -11.32 8.39 -19.12
C ALA A 95 -11.32 9.29 -20.37
N GLU A 96 -12.50 9.70 -20.82
CA GLU A 96 -12.69 10.59 -21.97
C GLU A 96 -13.75 11.64 -21.68
N GLU A 97 -13.49 12.91 -22.03
CA GLU A 97 -14.49 13.97 -21.95
C GLU A 97 -15.59 13.76 -23.01
N LEU A 98 -16.83 13.72 -22.57
CA LEU A 98 -17.96 13.63 -23.49
C LEU A 98 -18.23 14.97 -24.20
N THR A 99 -18.04 15.01 -25.50
CA THR A 99 -18.25 16.22 -26.32
C THR A 99 -19.64 16.81 -26.14
N GLY A 100 -19.71 18.05 -25.65
CA GLY A 100 -20.97 18.76 -25.42
C GLY A 100 -21.70 18.39 -24.14
N SER A 101 -21.02 17.79 -23.21
CA SER A 101 -21.48 17.40 -21.85
C SER A 101 -20.49 17.89 -20.80
N ASP A 102 -20.95 18.01 -19.55
CA ASP A 102 -20.12 18.32 -18.40
C ASP A 102 -19.61 17.03 -17.71
N PHE A 103 -19.70 15.87 -18.37
CA PHE A 103 -19.30 14.58 -17.83
C PHE A 103 -18.02 14.06 -18.48
N ILE A 104 -17.23 13.35 -17.67
CA ILE A 104 -16.15 12.48 -18.10
C ILE A 104 -16.67 11.04 -18.05
N GLU A 105 -16.54 10.29 -19.14
CA GLU A 105 -16.88 8.88 -19.19
C GLU A 105 -15.66 8.03 -18.87
N VAL A 106 -15.78 7.18 -17.86
CA VAL A 106 -14.76 6.17 -17.55
C VAL A 106 -15.22 4.83 -18.12
N THR A 107 -14.49 4.33 -19.11
CA THR A 107 -14.77 3.05 -19.76
C THR A 107 -13.89 1.96 -19.18
N PRO A 108 -14.47 0.95 -18.48
CA PRO A 108 -13.71 -0.15 -17.91
C PRO A 108 -12.97 -0.97 -18.98
N SER A 109 -11.78 -1.45 -18.66
CA SER A 109 -11.01 -2.38 -19.51
C SER A 109 -11.16 -3.82 -19.03
N ASN A 110 -11.24 -4.76 -19.98
CA ASN A 110 -11.14 -6.19 -19.68
C ASN A 110 -9.68 -6.70 -19.69
N ASN A 111 -8.73 -5.84 -20.05
CA ASN A 111 -7.32 -6.20 -20.16
C ASN A 111 -6.50 -5.38 -19.19
N ILE A 112 -5.73 -6.08 -18.38
CA ILE A 112 -4.69 -5.48 -17.54
C ILE A 112 -3.43 -5.32 -18.39
N THR A 113 -2.94 -4.10 -18.51
CA THR A 113 -1.70 -3.76 -19.22
C THR A 113 -0.64 -3.28 -18.23
N MET A 114 0.59 -3.06 -18.69
CA MET A 114 1.64 -2.49 -17.83
C MET A 114 1.28 -1.08 -17.34
N GLU A 115 0.48 -0.35 -18.07
CA GLU A 115 0.00 1.01 -17.72
C GLU A 115 -1.08 1.00 -16.64
N SER A 116 -1.69 -0.18 -16.38
CA SER A 116 -2.69 -0.34 -15.30
C SER A 116 -2.05 -0.36 -13.91
N TYR A 117 -0.73 -0.52 -13.83
CA TYR A 117 0.00 -0.55 -12.56
C TYR A 117 0.46 0.85 -12.16
N VAL A 118 0.27 1.19 -10.90
CA VAL A 118 0.90 2.36 -10.29
C VAL A 118 2.33 2.00 -9.93
N ASP A 119 3.32 2.69 -10.48
CA ASP A 119 4.74 2.37 -10.30
C ASP A 119 5.14 2.29 -8.83
N ASN A 120 4.62 3.23 -8.05
CA ASN A 120 4.83 3.26 -6.61
C ASN A 120 3.65 3.95 -5.91
N LEU A 121 3.15 3.27 -4.87
CA LEU A 121 2.12 3.75 -3.97
C LEU A 121 2.66 3.70 -2.55
N THR A 122 2.73 4.83 -1.87
CA THR A 122 3.41 4.93 -0.58
C THR A 122 2.49 5.48 0.50
N LEU A 123 2.28 4.69 1.55
CA LEU A 123 1.66 5.12 2.80
C LEU A 123 2.71 5.84 3.64
N VAL A 124 2.46 7.10 3.96
CA VAL A 124 3.33 7.93 4.80
C VAL A 124 2.58 8.27 6.07
N ALA A 125 3.18 7.99 7.22
CA ALA A 125 2.57 8.21 8.53
C ALA A 125 3.56 8.80 9.53
N ASP A 126 3.10 9.74 10.35
CA ASP A 126 3.94 10.42 11.30
C ASP A 126 4.23 9.58 12.55
N ILE A 127 5.44 9.73 13.06
CA ILE A 127 5.86 9.18 14.34
C ILE A 127 5.92 10.31 15.37
N MET A 128 5.48 10.02 16.59
CA MET A 128 5.50 10.98 17.67
C MET A 128 6.90 11.54 17.92
N ASN A 129 7.01 12.87 17.95
CA ASN A 129 8.27 13.61 18.19
C ASN A 129 9.39 13.34 17.18
N GLN A 130 9.05 12.95 15.94
CA GLN A 130 9.99 12.83 14.84
C GLN A 130 9.60 13.78 13.71
N ASP A 131 10.58 14.43 13.09
CA ASP A 131 10.37 15.31 11.94
C ASP A 131 10.26 14.53 10.61
N VAL A 132 10.72 13.28 10.62
CA VAL A 132 10.72 12.39 9.44
C VAL A 132 9.69 11.28 9.66
N PRO A 133 8.74 11.10 8.74
CA PRO A 133 7.72 10.06 8.86
C PRO A 133 8.25 8.65 8.56
N VAL A 134 7.47 7.65 8.91
CA VAL A 134 7.61 6.29 8.33
C VAL A 134 6.91 6.27 6.99
N ALA A 135 7.53 5.63 6.01
CA ALA A 135 6.91 5.41 4.72
C ALA A 135 6.93 3.93 4.33
N ILE A 136 5.80 3.42 3.84
CA ILE A 136 5.65 2.05 3.39
C ILE A 136 5.24 2.10 1.92
N MET A 137 6.16 1.71 1.05
CA MET A 137 6.02 1.76 -0.39
C MET A 137 5.66 0.40 -0.97
N LEU A 138 4.58 0.33 -1.74
CA LEU A 138 4.25 -0.76 -2.64
C LEU A 138 4.76 -0.41 -4.04
N LYS A 139 5.45 -1.33 -4.71
CA LYS A 139 5.87 -1.19 -6.09
C LYS A 139 4.91 -1.91 -7.02
N ASN A 140 4.71 -1.37 -8.21
CA ASN A 140 3.84 -1.92 -9.23
C ASN A 140 2.47 -2.28 -8.63
N ALA A 141 1.85 -1.29 -7.95
CA ALA A 141 0.60 -1.49 -7.25
C ALA A 141 -0.57 -1.56 -8.23
N LEU A 142 -1.42 -2.55 -8.06
CA LEU A 142 -2.67 -2.72 -8.80
C LEU A 142 -3.81 -2.86 -7.81
N ILE A 143 -4.98 -2.30 -8.13
CA ILE A 143 -6.19 -2.55 -7.36
C ILE A 143 -6.69 -3.95 -7.71
N GLU A 144 -6.77 -4.81 -6.70
CA GLU A 144 -7.26 -6.17 -6.83
C GLU A 144 -8.38 -6.46 -5.85
N GLY A 145 -9.22 -7.42 -6.24
CA GLY A 145 -10.37 -7.84 -5.43
C GLY A 145 -11.63 -7.04 -5.74
N GLU A 146 -12.54 -7.08 -4.80
CA GLU A 146 -13.80 -6.33 -4.83
C GLU A 146 -13.56 -4.90 -4.34
N TRP A 147 -14.16 -3.94 -5.01
CA TRP A 147 -14.28 -2.57 -4.53
C TRP A 147 -15.76 -2.17 -4.50
N ASP A 148 -16.13 -1.34 -3.57
CA ASP A 148 -17.51 -0.90 -3.38
C ASP A 148 -17.57 0.60 -3.15
N ILE A 149 -18.72 1.18 -3.50
CA ILE A 149 -19.06 2.55 -3.24
C ILE A 149 -20.28 2.56 -2.34
N GLU A 150 -20.08 3.04 -1.12
CA GLU A 150 -21.17 3.27 -0.20
C GLU A 150 -21.59 4.74 -0.22
N THR A 151 -22.89 4.98 -0.31
CA THR A 151 -23.47 6.32 -0.18
C THR A 151 -24.50 6.32 0.94
N ASN A 152 -24.50 7.38 1.74
CA ASN A 152 -25.38 7.52 2.89
C ASN A 152 -25.95 8.94 2.92
N ASP A 153 -27.19 9.10 3.40
CA ASP A 153 -27.84 10.41 3.52
C ASP A 153 -27.25 11.26 4.66
N GLU A 154 -26.58 10.65 5.63
CA GLU A 154 -26.06 11.30 6.83
C GLU A 154 -24.53 11.43 6.86
N ASP A 155 -23.82 10.68 6.00
CA ASP A 155 -22.35 10.63 5.94
C ASP A 155 -21.84 10.80 4.51
N GLU A 156 -20.52 11.03 4.36
CA GLU A 156 -19.83 11.11 3.09
C GLU A 156 -19.82 9.74 2.38
N GLY A 157 -19.81 9.77 1.05
CA GLY A 157 -19.61 8.57 0.24
C GLY A 157 -18.20 7.98 0.47
N LEU A 158 -18.12 6.66 0.52
CA LEU A 158 -16.88 5.93 0.80
C LEU A 158 -16.57 4.96 -0.34
N ILE A 159 -15.29 4.81 -0.66
CA ILE A 159 -14.78 3.80 -1.60
C ILE A 159 -13.74 2.95 -0.88
N SER A 160 -14.04 1.68 -0.67
CA SER A 160 -13.09 0.72 -0.10
C SER A 160 -12.28 0.05 -1.20
N VAL A 161 -10.96 0.07 -1.07
CA VAL A 161 -10.03 -0.44 -2.08
C VAL A 161 -8.87 -1.21 -1.45
N THR A 162 -8.37 -2.20 -2.19
CA THR A 162 -7.16 -2.96 -1.84
C THR A 162 -6.16 -2.86 -2.98
N PHE A 163 -4.99 -2.30 -2.69
CA PHE A 163 -3.85 -2.28 -3.59
C PHE A 163 -2.93 -3.45 -3.29
N MET A 164 -2.54 -4.20 -4.31
CA MET A 164 -1.58 -5.28 -4.19
C MET A 164 -0.31 -4.96 -4.96
N SER A 165 0.84 -5.29 -4.37
CA SER A 165 2.15 -5.09 -5.01
C SER A 165 2.51 -6.25 -5.93
N HIS A 166 3.20 -5.94 -7.04
CA HIS A 166 3.62 -6.94 -8.03
C HIS A 166 5.12 -6.90 -8.27
N TYR A 167 5.68 -8.07 -8.55
CA TYR A 167 7.08 -8.19 -8.96
C TYR A 167 7.27 -7.59 -10.35
N ASP A 168 8.40 -6.92 -10.54
CA ASP A 168 8.83 -6.55 -11.88
C ASP A 168 9.21 -7.81 -12.67
N SER A 169 8.72 -7.95 -13.88
CA SER A 169 9.03 -9.07 -14.77
C SER A 169 10.51 -9.13 -15.14
N GLY A 170 11.22 -8.01 -15.10
CA GLY A 170 12.66 -7.91 -15.32
C GLY A 170 13.51 -8.19 -14.07
N ASP A 171 12.92 -8.12 -12.86
CA ASP A 171 13.61 -8.36 -11.58
C ASP A 171 12.72 -9.07 -10.56
N VAL A 172 12.43 -10.32 -10.81
CA VAL A 172 11.59 -11.17 -9.95
C VAL A 172 12.23 -11.55 -8.61
N SER A 173 13.49 -11.21 -8.39
CA SER A 173 14.18 -11.45 -7.11
C SER A 173 14.00 -10.32 -6.10
N ASN A 174 13.55 -9.16 -6.55
CA ASN A 174 13.39 -7.97 -5.76
C ASN A 174 11.97 -7.86 -5.21
N VAL A 175 11.80 -8.05 -3.90
CA VAL A 175 10.48 -8.00 -3.25
C VAL A 175 9.81 -6.65 -3.51
N PRO A 176 8.51 -6.62 -3.93
CA PRO A 176 7.88 -5.43 -4.47
C PRO A 176 7.32 -4.48 -3.40
N TYR A 177 7.97 -4.37 -2.25
CA TYR A 177 7.67 -3.35 -1.25
C TYR A 177 8.93 -2.89 -0.53
N ARG A 178 8.88 -1.71 0.08
CA ARG A 178 9.95 -1.13 0.89
C ARG A 178 9.34 -0.47 2.13
N ILE A 179 10.11 -0.48 3.21
CA ILE A 179 9.76 0.23 4.44
C ILE A 179 10.90 1.18 4.73
N PHE A 180 10.60 2.46 4.84
CA PHE A 180 11.52 3.53 5.19
C PHE A 180 11.21 3.99 6.61
N ILE A 181 12.21 3.94 7.46
CA ILE A 181 12.10 4.37 8.86
C ILE A 181 13.11 5.50 9.11
N PRO A 182 12.77 6.51 9.93
CA PRO A 182 13.71 7.57 10.28
C PRO A 182 15.00 7.02 10.88
N GLN A 183 16.14 7.58 10.48
CA GLN A 183 17.46 7.20 11.05
C GLN A 183 17.57 7.51 12.55
N ALA A 184 16.82 8.51 13.03
CA ALA A 184 16.78 8.88 14.43
C ALA A 184 16.16 7.80 15.35
N ILE A 185 15.43 6.82 14.77
CA ILE A 185 14.95 5.64 15.50
C ILE A 185 16.09 4.62 15.56
N GLU A 186 17.10 4.89 16.40
CA GLU A 186 18.19 3.95 16.63
C GLU A 186 17.69 2.61 17.17
N ALA A 187 18.20 1.54 16.58
CA ALA A 187 18.10 0.20 17.15
C ALA A 187 18.79 0.18 18.51
N VAL A 188 18.15 -0.43 19.50
CA VAL A 188 18.74 -0.73 20.83
C VAL A 188 19.64 -1.93 20.69
#